data_0018215f8f21add48b6191ad8137fcc7
#
_entry.id   0018215f8f21add48b6191ad8137fcc7
#
_cell.length_a   1.000
_cell.length_b   1.000
_cell.length_c   1.000
_cell.angle_alpha   90.00
_cell.angle_beta   90.00
_cell.angle_gamma   90.00
#
_symmetry.space_group_name_H-M   'P 1'
#
loop_
_entity.id
_entity.type
_entity.pdbx_description
1 polymer ?
#
loop_
_entity_poly.entity_id
_entity_poly.type
_entity_poly.pdbx_seq_one_letter_code
_entity_poly.pdbx_strand_id
1 'polypeptide(L)'
;MPDLDDPCPTPVTRVQQNLLAASERRLLTWLCARMPNWVTPDLLTTIGMIGAVMVFAGYTASNLGDAWLWLAIGGYVVQWFGDSMDGSLARFRKVERPSFGYFIDHSCDGLANLLIMAGIGLSPFVRLDVALFALAGYLLLSIHAFLSVRVLGEMKLSYIAAGPTELRLILIALTLVMMAMGSTPGWFGDVSGFDLFIGGVGAILLLLFLVQTLVASRRLLAIGERD
;
A
#
# COMPACT_ATOMS: atom_id res chain seq x y z
N MET A 1 -18.89 29.71 12.37
CA MET A 1 -19.22 28.76 11.32
C MET A 1 -18.25 29.09 10.19
N PRO A 2 -17.31 28.24 9.82
CA PRO A 2 -16.45 28.50 8.67
C PRO A 2 -17.30 28.38 7.40
N ASP A 3 -17.08 29.32 6.45
CA ASP A 3 -17.77 29.39 5.18
C ASP A 3 -17.58 28.10 4.37
N LEU A 4 -18.67 27.55 3.89
CA LEU A 4 -18.72 26.36 3.04
C LEU A 4 -18.34 26.65 1.57
N ASP A 5 -17.92 27.88 1.27
CA ASP A 5 -17.55 28.34 -0.08
C ASP A 5 -16.04 28.35 -0.36
N ASP A 6 -15.25 27.60 0.43
CA ASP A 6 -13.82 27.47 0.16
C ASP A 6 -13.61 26.66 -1.14
N PRO A 7 -12.89 27.20 -2.13
CA PRO A 7 -12.76 26.56 -3.44
C PRO A 7 -12.08 25.21 -3.32
N CYS A 8 -12.64 24.25 -4.06
CA CYS A 8 -12.11 22.90 -4.29
C CYS A 8 -10.57 22.90 -4.24
N PRO A 9 -9.93 22.05 -3.43
CA PRO A 9 -8.48 22.04 -3.31
C PRO A 9 -7.84 21.89 -4.68
N THR A 10 -6.88 22.78 -4.97
CA THR A 10 -6.08 22.76 -6.19
C THR A 10 -5.63 21.34 -6.53
N PRO A 11 -5.67 20.92 -7.81
CA PRO A 11 -5.31 19.56 -8.20
C PRO A 11 -3.90 19.24 -7.72
N VAL A 12 -3.80 18.28 -6.80
CA VAL A 12 -2.54 17.80 -6.24
C VAL A 12 -1.76 17.12 -7.35
N THR A 13 -0.62 17.69 -7.74
CA THR A 13 0.25 17.11 -8.76
C THR A 13 0.87 15.84 -8.20
N ARG A 14 0.34 14.68 -8.60
CA ARG A 14 0.96 13.37 -8.32
C ARG A 14 2.21 13.24 -9.19
N VAL A 15 3.38 13.42 -8.60
CA VAL A 15 4.66 13.07 -9.24
C VAL A 15 4.94 11.60 -8.96
N GLN A 16 4.42 10.73 -9.80
CA GLN A 16 4.75 9.30 -9.80
C GLN A 16 5.88 9.06 -10.81
N GLN A 17 7.09 8.90 -10.34
CA GLN A 17 8.26 8.44 -11.12
C GLN A 17 8.59 7.00 -10.73
N ASN A 18 7.68 6.06 -10.99
CA ASN A 18 7.92 4.64 -10.76
C ASN A 18 8.43 3.98 -12.05
N LEU A 19 9.36 3.03 -11.93
CA LEU A 19 9.97 2.32 -13.06
C LEU A 19 8.93 1.61 -13.96
N LEU A 20 7.85 1.11 -13.37
CA LEU A 20 6.78 0.38 -14.06
C LEU A 20 5.60 1.26 -14.49
N ALA A 21 5.50 2.50 -14.04
CA ALA A 21 4.31 3.35 -14.21
C ALA A 21 3.85 3.51 -15.67
N ALA A 22 4.78 3.59 -16.62
CA ALA A 22 4.44 3.73 -18.04
C ALA A 22 3.84 2.45 -18.64
N SER A 23 4.41 1.29 -18.29
CA SER A 23 3.95 -0.02 -18.77
C SER A 23 2.62 -0.40 -18.12
N GLU A 24 2.51 -0.17 -16.82
CA GLU A 24 1.28 -0.37 -16.04
C GLU A 24 0.14 0.48 -16.60
N ARG A 25 0.35 1.77 -16.84
CA ARG A 25 -0.67 2.67 -17.42
C ARG A 25 -1.17 2.18 -18.78
N ARG A 26 -0.28 1.68 -19.64
CA ARG A 26 -0.68 1.11 -20.95
C ARG A 26 -1.56 -0.13 -20.76
N LEU A 27 -1.16 -1.03 -19.86
CA LEU A 27 -1.91 -2.25 -19.55
C LEU A 27 -3.29 -1.91 -18.98
N LEU A 28 -3.37 -1.00 -18.00
CA LEU A 28 -4.63 -0.59 -17.39
C LEU A 28 -5.56 0.08 -18.40
N THR A 29 -5.05 0.94 -19.30
CA THR A 29 -5.84 1.55 -20.36
C THR A 29 -6.40 0.49 -21.32
N TRP A 30 -5.58 -0.51 -21.69
CA TRP A 30 -6.00 -1.61 -22.54
C TRP A 30 -7.08 -2.47 -21.89
N LEU A 31 -6.97 -2.74 -20.59
CA LEU A 31 -7.96 -3.45 -19.78
C LEU A 31 -9.27 -2.64 -19.68
N CYS A 32 -9.19 -1.34 -19.38
CA CYS A 32 -10.36 -0.46 -19.28
C CYS A 32 -11.20 -0.46 -20.57
N ALA A 33 -10.53 -0.43 -21.74
CA ALA A 33 -11.21 -0.44 -23.02
C ALA A 33 -11.99 -1.75 -23.32
N ARG A 34 -11.65 -2.85 -22.62
CA ARG A 34 -12.28 -4.17 -22.77
C ARG A 34 -13.24 -4.52 -21.65
N MET A 35 -13.29 -3.67 -20.60
CA MET A 35 -14.09 -3.96 -19.40
C MET A 35 -15.60 -3.87 -19.72
N PRO A 36 -16.39 -4.90 -19.40
CA PRO A 36 -17.84 -4.89 -19.58
C PRO A 36 -18.53 -3.73 -18.86
N ASN A 37 -19.63 -3.23 -19.41
CA ASN A 37 -20.32 -2.06 -18.86
C ASN A 37 -20.90 -2.26 -17.46
N TRP A 38 -21.18 -3.49 -17.06
CA TRP A 38 -21.70 -3.81 -15.72
C TRP A 38 -20.64 -3.75 -14.62
N VAL A 39 -19.35 -3.79 -14.98
CA VAL A 39 -18.25 -3.63 -14.01
C VAL A 39 -18.16 -2.16 -13.63
N THR A 40 -18.27 -1.88 -12.34
CA THR A 40 -18.15 -0.53 -11.76
C THR A 40 -16.82 -0.34 -11.04
N PRO A 41 -16.35 0.88 -10.85
CA PRO A 41 -15.18 1.15 -9.98
C PRO A 41 -15.34 0.55 -8.58
N ASP A 42 -16.50 0.72 -7.95
CA ASP A 42 -16.77 0.20 -6.59
C ASP A 42 -16.70 -1.34 -6.53
N LEU A 43 -17.11 -2.04 -7.60
CA LEU A 43 -16.95 -3.49 -7.70
C LEU A 43 -15.46 -3.87 -7.76
N LEU A 44 -14.65 -3.10 -8.46
CA LEU A 44 -13.20 -3.34 -8.55
C LEU A 44 -12.50 -3.11 -7.21
N THR A 45 -12.86 -2.05 -6.47
CA THR A 45 -12.39 -1.84 -5.10
C THR A 45 -12.76 -3.04 -4.20
N THR A 46 -14.00 -3.54 -4.33
CA THR A 46 -14.44 -4.75 -3.59
C THR A 46 -13.59 -5.98 -3.97
N ILE A 47 -13.31 -6.18 -5.26
CA ILE A 47 -12.43 -7.26 -5.74
C ILE A 47 -11.02 -7.12 -5.16
N GLY A 48 -10.48 -5.91 -5.10
CA GLY A 48 -9.21 -5.63 -4.46
C GLY A 48 -9.20 -6.03 -2.98
N MET A 49 -10.26 -5.71 -2.26
CA MET A 49 -10.40 -6.12 -0.85
C MET A 49 -10.54 -7.63 -0.66
N ILE A 50 -11.24 -8.33 -1.57
CA ILE A 50 -11.27 -9.80 -1.59
C ILE A 50 -9.85 -10.34 -1.80
N GLY A 51 -9.05 -9.72 -2.69
CA GLY A 51 -7.65 -10.07 -2.87
C GLY A 51 -6.84 -9.94 -1.57
N ALA A 52 -7.03 -8.87 -0.80
CA ALA A 52 -6.36 -8.70 0.49
C ALA A 52 -6.77 -9.78 1.51
N VAL A 53 -8.05 -10.17 1.54
CA VAL A 53 -8.52 -11.30 2.37
C VAL A 53 -7.91 -12.62 1.91
N MET A 54 -7.75 -12.85 0.60
CA MET A 54 -7.08 -14.04 0.07
C MET A 54 -5.61 -14.08 0.50
N VAL A 55 -4.90 -12.95 0.50
CA VAL A 55 -3.52 -12.85 1.00
C VAL A 55 -3.46 -13.25 2.47
N PHE A 56 -4.31 -12.64 3.30
CA PHE A 56 -4.41 -12.97 4.72
C PHE A 56 -4.67 -14.46 4.95
N ALA A 57 -5.68 -15.01 4.27
CA ALA A 57 -6.05 -16.42 4.38
C ALA A 57 -4.92 -17.35 3.92
N GLY A 58 -4.26 -17.01 2.81
CA GLY A 58 -3.14 -17.79 2.27
C GLY A 58 -1.97 -17.89 3.24
N TYR A 59 -1.53 -16.77 3.81
CA TYR A 59 -0.47 -16.76 4.81
C TYR A 59 -0.89 -17.47 6.10
N THR A 60 -2.07 -17.22 6.62
CA THR A 60 -2.54 -17.87 7.85
C THR A 60 -2.69 -19.39 7.65
N ALA A 61 -3.22 -19.82 6.50
CA ALA A 61 -3.38 -21.23 6.16
C ALA A 61 -2.05 -21.93 5.85
N SER A 62 -0.96 -21.19 5.60
CA SER A 62 0.37 -21.79 5.39
C SER A 62 0.90 -22.56 6.61
N ASN A 63 0.33 -22.33 7.80
CA ASN A 63 0.54 -23.20 8.98
C ASN A 63 0.05 -24.67 8.76
N LEU A 64 -0.82 -24.90 7.77
CA LEU A 64 -1.30 -26.23 7.39
C LEU A 64 -0.48 -26.83 6.23
N GLY A 65 0.37 -26.02 5.58
CA GLY A 65 1.25 -26.42 4.49
C GLY A 65 1.55 -25.28 3.52
N ASP A 66 2.76 -25.31 2.97
CA ASP A 66 3.29 -24.21 2.13
C ASP A 66 2.50 -23.99 0.82
N ALA A 67 1.74 -24.99 0.37
CA ALA A 67 0.90 -24.87 -0.82
C ALA A 67 -0.14 -23.74 -0.72
N TRP A 68 -0.57 -23.35 0.49
CA TRP A 68 -1.48 -22.24 0.71
C TRP A 68 -0.88 -20.89 0.36
N LEU A 69 0.44 -20.76 0.27
CA LEU A 69 1.09 -19.53 -0.17
C LEU A 69 0.76 -19.18 -1.63
N TRP A 70 0.34 -20.16 -2.46
CA TRP A 70 -0.20 -19.88 -3.80
C TRP A 70 -1.49 -19.06 -3.74
N LEU A 71 -2.32 -19.27 -2.69
CA LEU A 71 -3.50 -18.43 -2.46
C LEU A 71 -3.10 -16.99 -2.13
N ALA A 72 -2.03 -16.80 -1.34
CA ALA A 72 -1.51 -15.46 -1.05
C ALA A 72 -0.99 -14.77 -2.33
N ILE A 73 -0.22 -15.47 -3.17
CA ILE A 73 0.27 -14.95 -4.45
C ILE A 73 -0.90 -14.58 -5.37
N GLY A 74 -1.90 -15.46 -5.51
CA GLY A 74 -3.12 -15.15 -6.26
C GLY A 74 -3.86 -13.94 -5.68
N GLY A 75 -3.92 -13.83 -4.36
CA GLY A 75 -4.50 -12.69 -3.64
C GLY A 75 -3.82 -11.37 -3.97
N TYR A 76 -2.48 -11.32 -4.03
CA TYR A 76 -1.75 -10.12 -4.47
C TYR A 76 -2.09 -9.69 -5.89
N VAL A 77 -2.25 -10.66 -6.81
CA VAL A 77 -2.63 -10.35 -8.21
C VAL A 77 -4.05 -9.80 -8.27
N VAL A 78 -5.00 -10.40 -7.53
CA VAL A 78 -6.39 -9.93 -7.46
C VAL A 78 -6.47 -8.56 -6.80
N GLN A 79 -5.71 -8.33 -5.73
CA GLN A 79 -5.67 -7.06 -5.02
C GLN A 79 -5.07 -5.95 -5.91
N TRP A 80 -3.96 -6.22 -6.61
CA TRP A 80 -3.40 -5.29 -7.58
C TRP A 80 -4.40 -4.95 -8.69
N PHE A 81 -5.07 -5.96 -9.24
CA PHE A 81 -6.04 -5.77 -10.32
C PHE A 81 -7.20 -4.87 -9.87
N GLY A 82 -7.81 -5.17 -8.71
CA GLY A 82 -8.93 -4.39 -8.20
C GLY A 82 -8.56 -2.93 -7.93
N ASP A 83 -7.51 -2.72 -7.18
CA ASP A 83 -7.00 -1.43 -6.72
C ASP A 83 -6.46 -0.54 -7.88
N SER A 84 -5.69 -1.10 -8.80
CA SER A 84 -5.16 -0.32 -9.94
C SER A 84 -6.24 -0.01 -10.99
N MET A 85 -7.25 -0.88 -11.10
CA MET A 85 -8.29 -0.75 -12.12
C MET A 85 -9.44 0.17 -11.72
N ASP A 86 -9.79 0.30 -10.43
CA ASP A 86 -10.97 1.08 -10.00
C ASP A 86 -10.84 2.57 -10.36
N GLY A 87 -9.77 3.24 -9.96
CA GLY A 87 -9.48 4.62 -10.31
C GLY A 87 -9.20 4.79 -11.82
N SER A 88 -8.58 3.79 -12.48
CA SER A 88 -8.31 3.84 -13.92
C SER A 88 -9.59 3.74 -14.72
N LEU A 89 -10.53 2.87 -14.33
CA LEU A 89 -11.84 2.72 -14.98
C LEU A 89 -12.73 3.95 -14.75
N ALA A 90 -12.70 4.52 -13.51
CA ALA A 90 -13.45 5.73 -13.20
C ALA A 90 -13.02 6.89 -14.12
N ARG A 91 -11.70 7.11 -14.28
CA ARG A 91 -11.14 8.10 -15.20
C ARG A 91 -11.49 7.81 -16.66
N PHE A 92 -11.32 6.57 -17.11
CA PHE A 92 -11.59 6.16 -18.47
C PHE A 92 -13.05 6.40 -18.87
N ARG A 93 -13.99 6.11 -17.97
CA ARG A 93 -15.44 6.30 -18.19
C ARG A 93 -15.95 7.68 -17.81
N LYS A 94 -15.10 8.57 -17.27
CA LYS A 94 -15.47 9.93 -16.81
C LYS A 94 -16.58 9.90 -15.74
N VAL A 95 -16.54 8.92 -14.83
CA VAL A 95 -17.47 8.74 -13.70
C VAL A 95 -16.76 8.95 -12.35
N GLU A 96 -15.74 9.77 -12.35
CA GLU A 96 -14.93 10.05 -11.15
C GLU A 96 -15.77 10.72 -10.06
N ARG A 97 -15.53 10.30 -8.82
CA ARG A 97 -16.06 10.91 -7.60
C ARG A 97 -14.86 11.29 -6.73
N PRO A 98 -14.18 12.41 -6.98
CA PRO A 98 -12.84 12.69 -6.43
C PRO A 98 -12.74 12.54 -4.91
N SER A 99 -13.63 13.19 -4.15
CA SER A 99 -13.60 13.13 -2.68
C SER A 99 -13.95 11.75 -2.14
N PHE A 100 -14.98 11.10 -2.69
CA PHE A 100 -15.39 9.77 -2.27
C PHE A 100 -14.35 8.72 -2.66
N GLY A 101 -13.86 8.77 -3.91
CA GLY A 101 -12.83 7.87 -4.40
C GLY A 101 -11.56 7.95 -3.57
N TYR A 102 -11.07 9.17 -3.31
CA TYR A 102 -9.91 9.39 -2.45
C TYR A 102 -10.08 8.80 -1.04
N PHE A 103 -11.24 9.02 -0.41
CA PHE A 103 -11.53 8.52 0.93
C PHE A 103 -11.57 6.97 0.97
N ILE A 104 -12.30 6.36 0.04
CA ILE A 104 -12.45 4.90 -0.01
C ILE A 104 -11.13 4.22 -0.35
N ASP A 105 -10.42 4.69 -1.37
CA ASP A 105 -9.12 4.19 -1.81
C ASP A 105 -8.15 4.07 -0.64
N HIS A 106 -7.89 5.16 0.05
CA HIS A 106 -6.93 5.19 1.15
C HIS A 106 -7.41 4.44 2.41
N SER A 107 -8.73 4.37 2.63
CA SER A 107 -9.30 3.56 3.73
C SER A 107 -9.14 2.07 3.44
N CYS A 108 -9.40 1.64 2.21
CA CYS A 108 -9.21 0.27 1.77
C CYS A 108 -7.73 -0.13 1.76
N ASP A 109 -6.84 0.78 1.33
CA ASP A 109 -5.39 0.58 1.39
C ASP A 109 -4.90 0.31 2.83
N GLY A 110 -5.37 1.11 3.79
CA GLY A 110 -5.02 0.91 5.19
C GLY A 110 -5.47 -0.47 5.71
N LEU A 111 -6.70 -0.87 5.40
CA LEU A 111 -7.24 -2.17 5.78
C LEU A 111 -6.56 -3.32 5.05
N ALA A 112 -6.28 -3.18 3.76
CA ALA A 112 -5.55 -4.19 2.97
C ALA A 112 -4.14 -4.42 3.55
N ASN A 113 -3.42 -3.35 3.86
CA ASN A 113 -2.08 -3.47 4.48
C ASN A 113 -2.14 -4.12 5.87
N LEU A 114 -3.17 -3.82 6.67
CA LEU A 114 -3.39 -4.52 7.94
C LEU A 114 -3.60 -6.02 7.72
N LEU A 115 -4.47 -6.41 6.79
CA LEU A 115 -4.74 -7.82 6.49
C LEU A 115 -3.48 -8.53 5.98
N ILE A 116 -2.74 -7.94 5.05
CA ILE A 116 -1.51 -8.50 4.50
C ILE A 116 -0.48 -8.73 5.62
N MET A 117 -0.18 -7.71 6.42
CA MET A 117 0.84 -7.80 7.46
C MET A 117 0.42 -8.71 8.63
N ALA A 118 -0.88 -8.71 8.99
CA ALA A 118 -1.40 -9.66 9.97
C ALA A 118 -1.30 -11.11 9.46
N GLY A 119 -1.62 -11.35 8.19
CA GLY A 119 -1.46 -12.67 7.56
C GLY A 119 0.00 -13.14 7.59
N ILE A 120 0.94 -12.29 7.19
CA ILE A 120 2.39 -12.57 7.25
C ILE A 120 2.82 -12.90 8.67
N GLY A 121 2.40 -12.11 9.67
CA GLY A 121 2.78 -12.30 11.06
C GLY A 121 2.10 -13.49 11.76
N LEU A 122 0.98 -14.00 11.22
CA LEU A 122 0.31 -15.22 11.66
C LEU A 122 0.79 -16.47 10.92
N SER A 123 1.68 -16.32 9.95
CA SER A 123 2.31 -17.42 9.22
C SER A 123 3.49 -18.02 10.01
N PRO A 124 3.99 -19.20 9.64
CA PRO A 124 5.16 -19.78 10.29
C PRO A 124 6.50 -19.13 9.91
N PHE A 125 6.50 -18.08 9.08
CA PHE A 125 7.71 -17.50 8.50
C PHE A 125 8.17 -16.23 9.21
N VAL A 126 7.23 -15.42 9.73
CA VAL A 126 7.50 -14.10 10.33
C VAL A 126 6.75 -13.97 11.65
N ARG A 127 7.40 -13.42 12.64
CA ARG A 127 6.79 -13.12 13.95
C ARG A 127 5.78 -12.00 13.84
N LEU A 128 4.67 -12.14 14.55
CA LEU A 128 3.57 -11.16 14.53
C LEU A 128 4.02 -9.77 15.02
N ASP A 129 4.83 -9.70 16.07
CA ASP A 129 5.35 -8.44 16.60
C ASP A 129 6.23 -7.70 15.59
N VAL A 130 7.05 -8.41 14.81
CA VAL A 130 7.87 -7.84 13.73
C VAL A 130 7.00 -7.35 12.58
N ALA A 131 6.00 -8.13 12.16
CA ALA A 131 5.07 -7.73 11.11
C ALA A 131 4.26 -6.49 11.50
N LEU A 132 3.76 -6.43 12.75
CA LEU A 132 3.02 -5.27 13.25
C LEU A 132 3.92 -4.03 13.42
N PHE A 133 5.19 -4.20 13.78
CA PHE A 133 6.17 -3.11 13.81
C PHE A 133 6.36 -2.50 12.42
N ALA A 134 6.52 -3.33 11.38
CA ALA A 134 6.65 -2.86 10.00
C ALA A 134 5.37 -2.16 9.52
N LEU A 135 4.19 -2.71 9.86
CA LEU A 135 2.90 -2.08 9.59
C LEU A 135 2.78 -0.71 10.25
N ALA A 136 3.19 -0.59 11.52
CA ALA A 136 3.17 0.69 12.23
C ALA A 136 4.04 1.74 11.53
N GLY A 137 5.25 1.38 11.09
CA GLY A 137 6.12 2.26 10.30
C GLY A 137 5.46 2.74 9.00
N TYR A 138 4.81 1.84 8.28
CA TYR A 138 4.07 2.17 7.05
C TYR A 138 2.89 3.12 7.32
N LEU A 139 2.05 2.81 8.32
CA LEU A 139 0.88 3.63 8.65
C LEU A 139 1.28 5.03 9.14
N LEU A 140 2.33 5.15 9.94
CA LEU A 140 2.86 6.44 10.38
C LEU A 140 3.33 7.28 9.20
N LEU A 141 4.03 6.68 8.23
CA LEU A 141 4.47 7.37 7.03
C LEU A 141 3.27 7.78 6.14
N SER A 142 2.24 6.96 6.05
CA SER A 142 0.98 7.28 5.34
C SER A 142 0.25 8.45 6.01
N ILE A 143 0.14 8.45 7.34
CA ILE A 143 -0.44 9.56 8.11
C ILE A 143 0.35 10.85 7.84
N HIS A 144 1.70 10.78 7.87
CA HIS A 144 2.54 11.94 7.54
C HIS A 144 2.26 12.47 6.14
N ALA A 145 2.11 11.59 5.14
CA ALA A 145 1.79 11.98 3.77
C ALA A 145 0.45 12.74 3.70
N PHE A 146 -0.61 12.23 4.36
CA PHE A 146 -1.93 12.89 4.38
C PHE A 146 -1.90 14.25 5.10
N LEU A 147 -1.19 14.34 6.23
CA LEU A 147 -1.00 15.61 6.94
C LEU A 147 -0.24 16.62 6.08
N SER A 148 0.81 16.18 5.37
CA SER A 148 1.61 17.05 4.49
C SER A 148 0.79 17.62 3.35
N VAL A 149 -0.13 16.84 2.75
CA VAL A 149 -1.07 17.34 1.74
C VAL A 149 -1.93 18.46 2.32
N ARG A 150 -2.45 18.29 3.53
CA ARG A 150 -3.35 19.27 4.16
C ARG A 150 -2.65 20.57 4.52
N VAL A 151 -1.39 20.49 4.99
CA VAL A 151 -0.68 21.64 5.60
C VAL A 151 0.28 22.30 4.61
N LEU A 152 0.93 21.53 3.74
CA LEU A 152 1.93 22.04 2.77
C LEU A 152 1.41 22.07 1.33
N GLY A 153 0.23 21.51 1.05
CA GLY A 153 -0.31 21.40 -0.31
C GLY A 153 0.49 20.45 -1.24
N GLU A 154 1.51 19.76 -0.72
CA GLU A 154 2.39 18.87 -1.47
C GLU A 154 2.12 17.42 -1.13
N MET A 155 1.77 16.59 -2.12
CA MET A 155 1.62 15.15 -1.95
C MET A 155 2.90 14.44 -2.40
N LYS A 156 3.81 14.19 -1.48
CA LYS A 156 5.00 13.37 -1.74
C LYS A 156 4.75 11.94 -1.26
N LEU A 157 4.17 11.10 -2.12
CA LEU A 157 4.00 9.65 -1.87
C LEU A 157 5.23 8.82 -2.28
N SER A 158 6.20 9.40 -2.97
CA SER A 158 7.42 8.70 -3.41
C SER A 158 8.62 9.11 -2.56
N TYR A 159 8.71 8.55 -1.36
CA TYR A 159 9.92 8.68 -0.54
C TYR A 159 10.99 7.66 -0.90
N ILE A 160 10.58 6.54 -1.50
CA ILE A 160 11.41 5.53 -2.14
C ILE A 160 10.85 5.40 -3.56
N ALA A 161 11.69 5.26 -4.58
CA ALA A 161 11.27 5.15 -5.99
C ALA A 161 10.40 3.90 -6.29
N ALA A 162 9.87 3.25 -5.26
CA ALA A 162 8.98 2.10 -5.30
C ALA A 162 7.53 2.54 -5.06
N GLY A 163 6.66 2.28 -6.03
CA GLY A 163 5.23 2.46 -5.91
C GLY A 163 4.52 1.23 -5.30
N PRO A 164 3.19 1.29 -5.15
CA PRO A 164 2.41 0.17 -4.62
C PRO A 164 2.58 -1.13 -5.42
N THR A 165 2.75 -1.06 -6.73
CA THR A 165 2.95 -2.22 -7.61
C THR A 165 4.31 -2.87 -7.37
N GLU A 166 5.38 -2.09 -7.25
CA GLU A 166 6.71 -2.58 -6.93
C GLU A 166 6.75 -3.25 -5.55
N LEU A 167 6.07 -2.68 -4.56
CA LEU A 167 5.98 -3.27 -3.23
C LEU A 167 5.28 -4.64 -3.27
N ARG A 168 4.18 -4.76 -4.03
CA ARG A 168 3.49 -6.06 -4.20
C ARG A 168 4.37 -7.09 -4.88
N LEU A 169 5.15 -6.71 -5.89
CA LEU A 169 6.10 -7.61 -6.55
C LEU A 169 7.20 -8.08 -5.58
N ILE A 170 7.70 -7.20 -4.71
CA ILE A 170 8.65 -7.57 -3.66
C ILE A 170 8.02 -8.58 -2.69
N LEU A 171 6.77 -8.37 -2.28
CA LEU A 171 6.07 -9.29 -1.39
C LEU A 171 5.78 -10.65 -2.06
N ILE A 172 5.43 -10.67 -3.35
CA ILE A 172 5.30 -11.92 -4.12
C ILE A 172 6.65 -12.65 -4.19
N ALA A 173 7.73 -11.94 -4.50
CA ALA A 173 9.07 -12.52 -4.54
C ALA A 173 9.48 -13.06 -3.17
N LEU A 174 9.21 -12.34 -2.09
CA LEU A 174 9.43 -12.79 -0.72
C LEU A 174 8.63 -14.07 -0.42
N THR A 175 7.37 -14.13 -0.85
CA THR A 175 6.52 -15.33 -0.70
C THR A 175 7.09 -16.54 -1.43
N LEU A 176 7.62 -16.33 -2.64
CA LEU A 176 8.29 -17.41 -3.39
C LEU A 176 9.57 -17.89 -2.69
N VAL A 177 10.33 -16.97 -2.08
CA VAL A 177 11.50 -17.33 -1.28
C VAL A 177 11.09 -18.08 -0.02
N MET A 178 10.00 -17.70 0.66
CA MET A 178 9.43 -18.43 1.79
C MET A 178 9.05 -19.86 1.40
N MET A 179 8.41 -20.04 0.24
CA MET A 179 8.08 -21.38 -0.29
C MET A 179 9.33 -22.22 -0.61
N ALA A 180 10.38 -21.60 -1.14
CA ALA A 180 11.59 -22.30 -1.53
C ALA A 180 12.47 -22.70 -0.32
N MET A 181 12.50 -21.86 0.71
CA MET A 181 13.35 -22.07 1.89
C MET A 181 12.63 -22.76 3.04
N GLY A 182 11.31 -22.72 3.04
CA GLY A 182 10.50 -23.16 4.18
C GLY A 182 10.65 -22.24 5.40
N SER A 183 10.02 -22.62 6.51
CA SER A 183 10.22 -21.95 7.80
C SER A 183 11.64 -22.25 8.30
N THR A 184 12.52 -21.25 8.26
CA THR A 184 13.92 -21.41 8.68
C THR A 184 14.03 -21.28 10.20
N PRO A 185 14.86 -22.13 10.87
CA PRO A 185 15.19 -21.91 12.28
C PRO A 185 15.90 -20.55 12.43
N GLY A 186 15.63 -19.88 13.56
CA GLY A 186 16.15 -18.52 13.80
C GLY A 186 17.68 -18.45 13.74
N TRP A 187 18.20 -17.40 13.13
CA TRP A 187 19.62 -17.07 13.12
C TRP A 187 20.11 -16.55 14.47
N PHE A 188 19.23 -15.91 15.24
CA PHE A 188 19.47 -15.40 16.58
C PHE A 188 18.29 -15.80 17.48
N GLY A 189 18.32 -16.99 18.05
CA GLY A 189 17.22 -17.53 18.83
C GLY A 189 15.97 -17.74 17.96
N ASP A 190 14.87 -17.08 18.30
CA ASP A 190 13.58 -17.17 17.57
C ASP A 190 13.46 -16.22 16.39
N VAL A 191 14.51 -15.48 16.04
CA VAL A 191 14.49 -14.48 14.94
C VAL A 191 14.95 -15.11 13.64
N SER A 192 14.06 -15.21 12.67
CA SER A 192 14.33 -15.73 11.32
C SER A 192 14.98 -14.68 10.40
N GLY A 193 15.53 -15.12 9.27
CA GLY A 193 16.00 -14.20 8.22
C GLY A 193 14.87 -13.33 7.64
N PHE A 194 13.64 -13.85 7.62
CA PHE A 194 12.46 -13.10 7.20
C PHE A 194 12.06 -12.03 8.22
N ASP A 195 12.21 -12.30 9.52
CA ASP A 195 12.02 -11.29 10.57
C ASP A 195 13.01 -10.13 10.42
N LEU A 196 14.28 -10.44 10.13
CA LEU A 196 15.30 -9.41 9.92
C LEU A 196 14.97 -8.55 8.69
N PHE A 197 14.49 -9.16 7.61
CA PHE A 197 14.11 -8.44 6.40
C PHE A 197 12.90 -7.53 6.67
N ILE A 198 11.79 -8.07 7.18
CA ILE A 198 10.55 -7.32 7.45
C ILE A 198 10.78 -6.25 8.53
N GLY A 199 11.49 -6.60 9.61
CA GLY A 199 11.84 -5.67 10.67
C GLY A 199 12.78 -4.55 10.19
N GLY A 200 13.74 -4.87 9.32
CA GLY A 200 14.60 -3.89 8.68
C GLY A 200 13.83 -2.91 7.79
N VAL A 201 12.89 -3.39 6.99
CA VAL A 201 11.97 -2.53 6.22
C VAL A 201 11.16 -1.64 7.17
N GLY A 202 10.59 -2.18 8.25
CA GLY A 202 9.86 -1.42 9.25
C GLY A 202 10.70 -0.32 9.89
N ALA A 203 11.95 -0.62 10.25
CA ALA A 203 12.89 0.35 10.81
C ALA A 203 13.21 1.49 9.81
N ILE A 204 13.39 1.17 8.53
CA ILE A 204 13.61 2.17 7.47
C ILE A 204 12.38 3.07 7.33
N LEU A 205 11.17 2.51 7.29
CA LEU A 205 9.93 3.27 7.18
C LEU A 205 9.73 4.21 8.37
N LEU A 206 10.02 3.73 9.59
CA LEU A 206 9.96 4.55 10.80
C LEU A 206 11.00 5.67 10.78
N LEU A 207 12.23 5.39 10.36
CA LEU A 207 13.27 6.41 10.21
C LEU A 207 12.86 7.47 9.18
N LEU A 208 12.32 7.06 8.04
CA LEU A 208 11.79 7.97 7.02
C LEU A 208 10.67 8.85 7.59
N PHE A 209 9.72 8.27 8.33
CA PHE A 209 8.68 9.04 9.02
C PHE A 209 9.28 10.12 9.93
N LEU A 210 10.25 9.75 10.78
CA LEU A 210 10.88 10.70 11.72
C LEU A 210 11.60 11.84 10.97
N VAL A 211 12.40 11.49 9.96
CA VAL A 211 13.15 12.48 9.16
C VAL A 211 12.18 13.42 8.43
N GLN A 212 11.15 12.88 7.78
CA GLN A 212 10.19 13.70 7.03
C GLN A 212 9.36 14.59 7.95
N THR A 213 8.97 14.10 9.12
CA THR A 213 8.25 14.90 10.13
C THR A 213 9.11 16.06 10.63
N LEU A 214 10.40 15.82 10.89
CA LEU A 214 11.34 16.89 11.29
C LEU A 214 11.53 17.93 10.18
N VAL A 215 11.67 17.49 8.93
CA VAL A 215 11.81 18.38 7.77
C VAL A 215 10.56 19.23 7.58
N ALA A 216 9.37 18.61 7.62
CA ALA A 216 8.09 19.30 7.49
C ALA A 216 7.88 20.32 8.62
N SER A 217 8.18 19.93 9.87
CA SER A 217 8.08 20.84 11.04
C SER A 217 8.97 22.07 10.90
N ARG A 218 10.23 21.90 10.46
CA ARG A 218 11.15 23.02 10.23
C ARG A 218 10.66 23.95 9.13
N ARG A 219 10.08 23.40 8.05
CA ARG A 219 9.51 24.20 6.96
C ARG A 219 8.33 25.04 7.45
N LEU A 220 7.43 24.45 8.24
CA LEU A 220 6.25 25.14 8.77
C LEU A 220 6.64 26.27 9.73
N LEU A 221 7.62 26.06 10.60
CA LEU A 221 8.15 27.13 11.46
C LEU A 221 8.72 28.28 10.64
N ALA A 222 9.48 27.99 9.59
CA ALA A 222 10.05 29.03 8.72
C ALA A 222 9.01 29.81 7.89
N ILE A 223 7.82 29.26 7.65
CA ILE A 223 6.71 29.95 7.00
C ILE A 223 5.99 30.82 8.02
N GLY A 224 5.65 30.30 9.21
CA GLY A 224 4.94 31.05 10.26
C GLY A 224 5.74 32.18 10.91
N GLU A 225 7.06 32.25 10.73
CA GLU A 225 7.89 33.40 11.16
C GLU A 225 7.87 34.57 10.15
N ARG A 226 7.22 34.41 8.99
CA ARG A 226 7.13 35.42 7.93
C ARG A 226 5.79 36.12 7.86
N ASP A 227 4.79 35.64 8.58
CA ASP A 227 3.46 36.23 8.76
C ASP A 227 3.39 36.99 10.09
#